data_8561a0105b5bb48eecb82dbab4197149
#
_entry.id   8561a0105b5bb48eecb82dbab4197149
#
_cell.length_a   1.000
_cell.length_b   1.000
_cell.length_c   1.000
_cell.angle_alpha   90.00
_cell.angle_beta   90.00
_cell.angle_gamma   90.00
#
_symmetry.space_group_name_H-M   'P 1'
#
loop_
_entity.id
_entity.type
_entity.pdbx_description
1 polymer ?
#
loop_
_entity_poly.entity_id
_entity_poly.type
_entity_poly.pdbx_seq_one_letter_code
_entity_poly.pdbx_strand_id
1 'polypeptide(L)'
;MATFSLKSTLALSVAALVLASAPAALARSSPPGPAERCGPPDGVRRALTRLTADDHLAGASVLADGPCGRWTATAGTADLRTGRPMNTTDRLRVGSVTKTFTATVVLQLAAEHRLSLDATVDRYLPGLIDTHGYDGRRITVRQLLRHTSGLPDYLDAPEWEHPERLRYRHFEAGELVARALELPRPQQSWHYATTNYLVLGLIVQKVTGHSAEDEIGSRVIRPLGLRDTYWPGDATRIQGPHSHSYFTSGDGRRVDGTDWNMSLGGVGGALVSTQGDLTRFATALLGGRLLPAARLAEMERTVAADPDRLWPGARYGLGLISSPLSCGGVWWGHAGTVPGGHRALVAWIPVSSAAARPWTATGPPGRGSAARGTTGPASTAPPPSPRNSPGTAGSTRATCCRTPPPGTPHGTWT
;
A
#
# COMPACT_ATOMS: atom_id res chain seq x y z
N MET A 1 32.79 -3.55 -5.23
CA MET A 1 31.69 -4.52 -5.25
C MET A 1 30.48 -3.82 -4.68
N ALA A 2 29.65 -3.25 -5.55
CA ALA A 2 28.46 -2.52 -5.13
C ALA A 2 27.29 -3.54 -5.09
N THR A 3 26.90 -3.92 -3.89
CA THR A 3 25.72 -4.76 -3.66
C THR A 3 24.49 -3.95 -4.05
N PHE A 4 23.79 -4.37 -5.09
CA PHE A 4 22.48 -3.83 -5.48
C PHE A 4 21.47 -4.21 -4.41
N SER A 5 21.42 -3.41 -3.35
CA SER A 5 20.27 -3.45 -2.46
C SER A 5 19.09 -2.79 -3.18
N LEU A 6 18.13 -3.56 -3.67
CA LEU A 6 16.83 -3.11 -4.20
C LEU A 6 15.97 -2.54 -3.04
N LYS A 7 16.59 -1.79 -2.12
CA LYS A 7 15.97 -1.31 -0.89
C LYS A 7 15.24 0.01 -1.13
N SER A 8 13.99 -0.05 -1.22
CA SER A 8 12.87 0.65 -0.54
C SER A 8 12.89 2.18 -0.34
N THR A 9 13.74 2.97 -0.96
CA THR A 9 13.80 4.41 -0.67
C THR A 9 12.73 5.28 -1.36
N LEU A 10 11.99 4.75 -2.35
CA LEU A 10 11.01 5.56 -3.08
C LEU A 10 9.55 5.39 -2.64
N ALA A 11 9.23 4.41 -1.80
CA ALA A 11 7.85 4.26 -1.28
C ALA A 11 7.42 5.46 -0.41
N LEU A 12 8.38 6.08 0.29
CA LEU A 12 8.12 7.28 1.11
C LEU A 12 7.73 8.51 0.28
N SER A 13 8.32 8.68 -0.89
CA SER A 13 8.07 9.87 -1.73
C SER A 13 6.64 9.87 -2.31
N VAL A 14 6.13 8.69 -2.68
CA VAL A 14 4.79 8.58 -3.27
C VAL A 14 3.68 8.67 -2.21
N ALA A 15 3.91 8.11 -1.01
CA ALA A 15 2.95 8.25 0.11
C ALA A 15 2.83 9.70 0.58
N ALA A 16 3.95 10.44 0.63
CA ALA A 16 3.93 11.87 0.96
C ALA A 16 3.16 12.72 -0.08
N LEU A 17 3.10 12.27 -1.35
CA LEU A 17 2.42 12.97 -2.42
C LEU A 17 0.90 13.05 -2.26
N VAL A 18 0.29 11.98 -1.78
CA VAL A 18 -1.19 11.92 -1.62
C VAL A 18 -1.64 12.72 -0.41
N LEU A 19 -0.72 13.03 0.51
CA LEU A 19 -1.04 13.52 1.86
C LEU A 19 -0.69 15.00 2.08
N ALA A 20 0.07 15.63 1.18
CA ALA A 20 0.51 17.02 1.33
C ALA A 20 -0.53 18.08 0.89
N SER A 21 -1.80 17.73 0.78
CA SER A 21 -2.80 18.57 0.15
C SER A 21 -3.89 19.08 1.08
N ALA A 22 -3.53 19.90 2.07
CA ALA A 22 -4.48 20.84 2.67
C ALA A 22 -4.04 22.28 2.35
N PRO A 23 -4.95 23.16 1.93
CA PRO A 23 -4.61 24.47 1.43
C PRO A 23 -4.25 25.46 2.54
N ALA A 24 -3.16 26.22 2.33
CA ALA A 24 -2.94 27.45 3.08
C ALA A 24 -3.86 28.52 2.47
N ALA A 25 -4.92 28.90 3.15
CA ALA A 25 -5.76 30.01 2.77
C ALA A 25 -5.68 31.11 3.81
N LEU A 26 -5.00 32.19 3.47
CA LEU A 26 -5.24 33.53 4.01
C LEU A 26 -5.11 34.53 2.89
N ALA A 27 -6.13 34.64 2.05
CA ALA A 27 -6.52 35.83 1.34
C ALA A 27 -8.04 35.76 1.23
N ARG A 28 -8.74 36.82 1.62
CA ARG A 28 -10.19 36.93 1.44
C ARG A 28 -10.49 37.04 -0.06
N SER A 29 -10.46 35.94 -0.74
CA SER A 29 -11.09 35.74 -2.04
C SER A 29 -12.33 34.88 -1.79
N SER A 30 -13.41 35.17 -2.49
CA SER A 30 -14.62 34.36 -2.47
C SER A 30 -14.24 32.85 -2.60
N PRO A 31 -14.88 31.94 -1.85
CA PRO A 31 -14.52 30.54 -1.94
C PRO A 31 -14.67 30.06 -3.39
N PRO A 32 -13.66 29.37 -3.94
CA PRO A 32 -13.73 28.85 -5.30
C PRO A 32 -14.97 27.97 -5.47
N GLY A 33 -15.59 28.02 -6.65
CA GLY A 33 -16.74 27.18 -6.99
C GLY A 33 -16.45 25.67 -6.79
N PRO A 34 -17.44 24.78 -6.76
CA PRO A 34 -17.26 23.37 -6.48
C PRO A 34 -16.21 22.66 -7.35
N ALA A 35 -16.07 23.06 -8.62
CA ALA A 35 -15.11 22.49 -9.56
C ALA A 35 -13.64 22.89 -9.28
N GLU A 36 -13.39 24.11 -8.76
CA GLU A 36 -12.03 24.56 -8.43
C GLU A 36 -11.47 23.92 -7.17
N ARG A 37 -12.31 23.39 -6.29
CA ARG A 37 -11.91 22.67 -5.07
C ARG A 37 -11.43 21.24 -5.31
N CYS A 38 -11.70 20.68 -6.48
CA CYS A 38 -11.45 19.28 -6.82
C CYS A 38 -10.23 19.06 -7.72
N GLY A 39 -9.42 20.10 -7.97
CA GLY A 39 -8.16 19.96 -8.72
C GLY A 39 -7.03 19.38 -7.87
N PRO A 40 -5.97 18.86 -8.52
CA PRO A 40 -4.79 18.37 -7.81
C PRO A 40 -4.11 19.52 -7.06
N PRO A 41 -3.84 19.35 -5.75
CA PRO A 41 -3.14 20.36 -4.96
C PRO A 41 -1.75 20.66 -5.52
N ASP A 42 -1.28 21.91 -5.39
CA ASP A 42 0.05 22.33 -5.86
C ASP A 42 1.19 21.50 -5.26
N GLY A 43 1.04 21.05 -4.02
CA GLY A 43 1.99 20.14 -3.38
C GLY A 43 2.16 18.83 -4.14
N VAL A 44 1.05 18.26 -4.67
CA VAL A 44 1.07 17.04 -5.48
C VAL A 44 1.78 17.30 -6.82
N ARG A 45 1.46 18.40 -7.49
CA ARG A 45 2.13 18.76 -8.77
C ARG A 45 3.63 18.89 -8.57
N ARG A 46 4.07 19.66 -7.55
CA ARG A 46 5.50 19.83 -7.24
C ARG A 46 6.17 18.50 -6.92
N ALA A 47 5.51 17.62 -6.20
CA ALA A 47 6.09 16.33 -5.85
C ALA A 47 6.22 15.42 -7.08
N LEU A 48 5.23 15.38 -7.99
CA LEU A 48 5.36 14.65 -9.26
C LEU A 48 6.51 15.19 -10.12
N THR A 49 6.68 16.52 -10.16
CA THR A 49 7.80 17.16 -10.88
C THR A 49 9.15 16.74 -10.28
N ARG A 50 9.28 16.66 -8.94
CA ARG A 50 10.52 16.17 -8.30
C ARG A 50 10.83 14.73 -8.66
N LEU A 51 9.84 13.84 -8.63
CA LEU A 51 10.04 12.44 -9.02
C LEU A 51 10.64 12.30 -10.43
N THR A 52 10.29 13.19 -11.35
CA THR A 52 10.81 13.14 -12.72
C THR A 52 12.11 13.93 -12.91
N ALA A 53 12.29 15.06 -12.22
CA ALA A 53 13.46 15.90 -12.35
C ALA A 53 14.63 15.46 -11.46
N ASP A 54 14.34 15.18 -10.17
CA ASP A 54 15.37 14.92 -9.16
C ASP A 54 15.64 13.41 -9.01
N ASP A 55 14.56 12.60 -9.01
CA ASP A 55 14.65 11.14 -8.85
C ASP A 55 14.75 10.40 -10.20
N HIS A 56 14.82 11.14 -11.31
CA HIS A 56 15.02 10.64 -12.67
C HIS A 56 14.03 9.56 -13.14
N LEU A 57 12.81 9.53 -12.58
CA LEU A 57 11.75 8.67 -13.13
C LEU A 57 11.35 9.18 -14.52
N ALA A 58 11.08 8.26 -15.45
CA ALA A 58 10.61 8.63 -16.79
C ALA A 58 9.29 9.39 -16.72
N GLY A 59 8.39 8.95 -15.88
CA GLY A 59 7.11 9.60 -15.65
C GLY A 59 6.44 9.15 -14.37
N ALA A 60 5.53 9.97 -13.87
CA ALA A 60 4.73 9.69 -12.69
C ALA A 60 3.30 10.19 -12.89
N SER A 61 2.34 9.51 -12.28
CA SER A 61 0.92 9.87 -12.35
C SER A 61 0.22 9.56 -11.04
N VAL A 62 -0.80 10.34 -10.73
CA VAL A 62 -1.68 10.13 -9.57
C VAL A 62 -3.13 10.32 -9.98
N LEU A 63 -3.99 9.47 -9.43
CA LEU A 63 -5.43 9.61 -9.44
C LEU A 63 -5.91 9.59 -7.98
N ALA A 64 -6.69 10.57 -7.59
CA ALA A 64 -7.37 10.60 -6.31
C ALA A 64 -8.88 10.71 -6.51
N ASP A 65 -9.61 10.02 -5.65
CA ASP A 65 -11.07 10.02 -5.60
C ASP A 65 -11.49 10.27 -4.15
N GLY A 66 -12.28 11.30 -3.91
CA GLY A 66 -12.63 11.71 -2.56
C GLY A 66 -13.88 12.57 -2.49
N PRO A 67 -14.20 13.12 -1.31
CA PRO A 67 -15.44 13.89 -1.09
C PRO A 67 -15.60 15.09 -2.01
N CYS A 68 -14.51 15.69 -2.49
CA CYS A 68 -14.56 16.81 -3.43
C CYS A 68 -14.58 16.38 -4.91
N GLY A 69 -14.63 15.05 -5.19
CA GLY A 69 -14.60 14.47 -6.51
C GLY A 69 -13.27 13.86 -6.91
N ARG A 70 -13.19 13.46 -8.17
CA ARG A 70 -12.00 12.83 -8.75
C ARG A 70 -11.11 13.86 -9.41
N TRP A 71 -9.80 13.75 -9.18
CA TRP A 71 -8.80 14.52 -9.89
C TRP A 71 -7.58 13.66 -10.26
N THR A 72 -6.83 14.13 -11.25
CA THR A 72 -5.62 13.47 -11.74
C THR A 72 -4.49 14.47 -11.90
N ALA A 73 -3.26 14.00 -11.79
CA ALA A 73 -2.07 14.75 -12.18
C ALA A 73 -1.01 13.81 -12.75
N THR A 74 -0.21 14.33 -13.68
CA THR A 74 0.88 13.60 -14.33
C THR A 74 2.12 14.49 -14.45
N ALA A 75 3.30 13.86 -14.52
CA ALA A 75 4.55 14.51 -14.89
C ALA A 75 5.40 13.53 -15.71
N GLY A 76 6.26 14.05 -16.57
CA GLY A 76 7.16 13.26 -17.41
C GLY A 76 6.46 12.48 -18.53
N THR A 77 7.13 11.44 -19.01
CA THR A 77 6.74 10.67 -20.20
C THR A 77 6.44 9.22 -19.87
N ALA A 78 5.49 8.66 -20.59
CA ALA A 78 5.14 7.25 -20.52
C ALA A 78 6.03 6.38 -21.41
N ASP A 79 6.64 6.94 -22.45
CA ASP A 79 7.56 6.25 -23.37
C ASP A 79 8.67 7.23 -23.77
N LEU A 80 9.89 6.99 -23.27
CA LEU A 80 11.05 7.85 -23.55
C LEU A 80 11.47 7.82 -25.02
N ARG A 81 11.17 6.75 -25.75
CA ARG A 81 11.52 6.63 -27.17
C ARG A 81 10.66 7.52 -28.06
N THR A 82 9.37 7.68 -27.72
CA THR A 82 8.41 8.47 -28.49
C THR A 82 8.14 9.84 -27.90
N GLY A 83 8.52 10.08 -26.64
CA GLY A 83 8.16 11.28 -25.89
C GLY A 83 6.69 11.32 -25.48
N ARG A 84 5.94 10.23 -25.58
CA ARG A 84 4.52 10.17 -25.21
C ARG A 84 4.34 10.56 -23.72
N PRO A 85 3.49 11.56 -23.42
CA PRO A 85 3.28 11.98 -22.04
C PRO A 85 2.62 10.88 -21.20
N MET A 86 2.81 10.96 -19.87
CA MET A 86 2.12 10.10 -18.91
C MET A 86 0.61 10.28 -18.98
N ASN A 87 -0.12 9.17 -18.81
CA ASN A 87 -1.57 9.14 -18.73
C ASN A 87 -2.02 8.27 -17.55
N THR A 88 -3.02 8.72 -16.79
CA THR A 88 -3.58 7.98 -15.65
C THR A 88 -4.41 6.76 -16.05
N THR A 89 -4.75 6.63 -17.33
CA THR A 89 -5.43 5.45 -17.90
C THR A 89 -4.46 4.40 -18.44
N ASP A 90 -3.16 4.70 -18.48
CA ASP A 90 -2.14 3.73 -18.89
C ASP A 90 -2.12 2.54 -17.93
N ARG A 91 -2.04 1.34 -18.52
CA ARG A 91 -1.79 0.10 -17.79
C ARG A 91 -0.34 0.05 -17.32
N LEU A 92 -0.14 -0.58 -16.18
CA LEU A 92 1.19 -0.84 -15.61
C LEU A 92 1.17 -2.16 -14.84
N ARG A 93 2.35 -2.73 -14.65
CA ARG A 93 2.52 -3.85 -13.72
C ARG A 93 2.47 -3.33 -12.31
N VAL A 94 1.56 -3.87 -11.49
CA VAL A 94 1.28 -3.32 -10.16
C VAL A 94 2.11 -3.96 -9.05
N GLY A 95 2.92 -4.97 -9.41
CA GLY A 95 3.79 -5.63 -8.45
C GLY A 95 3.02 -6.14 -7.24
N SER A 96 3.58 -5.94 -6.06
CA SER A 96 3.03 -6.47 -4.80
C SER A 96 1.65 -5.94 -4.40
N VAL A 97 1.07 -4.96 -5.09
CA VAL A 97 -0.36 -4.64 -4.93
C VAL A 97 -1.23 -5.88 -5.22
N THR A 98 -0.75 -6.79 -6.06
CA THR A 98 -1.34 -8.12 -6.31
C THR A 98 -1.64 -8.88 -5.01
N LYS A 99 -0.79 -8.76 -4.00
CA LYS A 99 -0.95 -9.46 -2.70
C LYS A 99 -2.27 -9.14 -2.03
N THR A 100 -2.75 -7.90 -2.15
CA THR A 100 -4.04 -7.51 -1.56
C THR A 100 -5.21 -8.21 -2.27
N PHE A 101 -5.14 -8.43 -3.59
CA PHE A 101 -6.13 -9.22 -4.32
C PHE A 101 -6.13 -10.67 -3.86
N THR A 102 -4.97 -11.28 -3.75
CA THR A 102 -4.82 -12.67 -3.27
C THR A 102 -5.33 -12.82 -1.84
N ALA A 103 -4.95 -11.90 -0.94
CA ALA A 103 -5.43 -11.89 0.44
C ALA A 103 -6.96 -11.76 0.52
N THR A 104 -7.56 -10.95 -0.36
CA THR A 104 -9.03 -10.81 -0.44
C THR A 104 -9.68 -12.15 -0.74
N VAL A 105 -9.18 -12.91 -1.72
CA VAL A 105 -9.70 -14.24 -2.07
C VAL A 105 -9.52 -15.21 -0.91
N VAL A 106 -8.34 -15.27 -0.28
CA VAL A 106 -8.10 -16.13 0.89
C VAL A 106 -9.08 -15.82 2.03
N LEU A 107 -9.34 -14.53 2.29
CA LEU A 107 -10.28 -14.11 3.33
C LEU A 107 -11.75 -14.40 2.97
N GLN A 108 -12.13 -14.34 1.69
CA GLN A 108 -13.44 -14.80 1.22
C GLN A 108 -13.60 -16.30 1.44
N LEU A 109 -12.62 -17.11 1.05
CA LEU A 109 -12.65 -18.55 1.29
C LEU A 109 -12.69 -18.91 2.79
N ALA A 110 -12.04 -18.11 3.64
CA ALA A 110 -12.13 -18.24 5.08
C ALA A 110 -13.51 -17.84 5.62
N ALA A 111 -14.17 -16.85 5.04
CA ALA A 111 -15.55 -16.49 5.38
C ALA A 111 -16.55 -17.57 4.95
N GLU A 112 -16.29 -18.24 3.86
CA GLU A 112 -17.05 -19.40 3.33
C GLU A 112 -16.75 -20.71 4.07
N HIS A 113 -15.90 -20.70 5.09
CA HIS A 113 -15.44 -21.88 5.85
C HIS A 113 -14.74 -22.96 4.99
N ARG A 114 -14.27 -22.61 3.79
CA ARG A 114 -13.54 -23.50 2.89
C ARG A 114 -12.07 -23.67 3.31
N LEU A 115 -11.51 -22.69 4.00
CA LEU A 115 -10.21 -22.78 4.67
C LEU A 115 -10.26 -22.12 6.05
N SER A 116 -9.27 -22.43 6.89
CA SER A 116 -9.07 -21.78 8.18
C SER A 116 -7.76 -20.98 8.16
N LEU A 117 -7.80 -19.75 8.63
CA LEU A 117 -6.59 -18.90 8.72
C LEU A 117 -5.58 -19.46 9.73
N ASP A 118 -6.05 -20.19 10.73
CA ASP A 118 -5.22 -20.78 11.79
C ASP A 118 -4.82 -22.24 11.52
N ALA A 119 -5.28 -22.80 10.38
CA ALA A 119 -4.80 -24.09 9.92
C ALA A 119 -3.38 -23.96 9.35
N THR A 120 -2.62 -25.03 9.47
CA THR A 120 -1.23 -25.10 8.99
C THR A 120 -1.17 -25.31 7.48
N VAL A 121 -0.04 -24.93 6.87
CA VAL A 121 0.24 -25.18 5.45
C VAL A 121 0.13 -26.66 5.13
N ASP A 122 0.71 -27.50 5.98
CA ASP A 122 0.75 -28.95 5.79
C ASP A 122 -0.64 -29.59 5.71
N ARG A 123 -1.64 -29.01 6.36
CA ARG A 123 -3.05 -29.45 6.23
C ARG A 123 -3.55 -29.40 4.79
N TYR A 124 -3.12 -28.41 4.02
CA TYR A 124 -3.57 -28.22 2.64
C TYR A 124 -2.58 -28.76 1.62
N LEU A 125 -1.28 -28.65 1.93
CA LEU A 125 -0.17 -28.98 1.06
C LEU A 125 0.84 -29.86 1.83
N PRO A 126 0.48 -31.13 2.12
CA PRO A 126 1.35 -32.03 2.88
C PRO A 126 2.73 -32.17 2.22
N GLY A 127 3.79 -31.99 3.00
CA GLY A 127 5.16 -32.17 2.55
C GLY A 127 5.73 -31.06 1.66
N LEU A 128 4.96 -30.01 1.30
CA LEU A 128 5.48 -28.90 0.49
C LEU A 128 6.61 -28.16 1.22
N ILE A 129 6.49 -28.00 2.53
CA ILE A 129 7.47 -27.31 3.37
C ILE A 129 7.94 -28.31 4.44
N ASP A 130 8.90 -29.16 4.06
CA ASP A 130 9.48 -30.17 4.95
C ASP A 130 10.94 -30.42 4.56
N THR A 131 11.77 -29.36 4.59
CA THR A 131 13.19 -29.46 4.25
C THR A 131 13.99 -28.33 4.91
N HIS A 132 15.31 -28.52 5.07
CA HIS A 132 16.24 -27.51 5.60
C HIS A 132 15.80 -26.88 6.94
N GLY A 133 15.07 -27.63 7.77
CA GLY A 133 14.55 -27.17 9.06
C GLY A 133 13.26 -26.34 8.98
N TYR A 134 12.71 -26.13 7.78
CA TYR A 134 11.36 -25.58 7.62
C TYR A 134 10.31 -26.68 7.84
N ASP A 135 9.20 -26.35 8.46
CA ASP A 135 8.14 -27.29 8.80
C ASP A 135 6.76 -26.66 8.58
N GLY A 136 6.07 -27.08 7.52
CA GLY A 136 4.73 -26.62 7.15
C GLY A 136 3.65 -26.89 8.20
N ARG A 137 3.88 -27.85 9.12
CA ARG A 137 2.98 -28.14 10.26
C ARG A 137 3.01 -27.04 11.33
N ARG A 138 3.97 -26.11 11.26
CA ARG A 138 4.15 -25.01 12.22
C ARG A 138 3.84 -23.64 11.62
N ILE A 139 3.54 -23.57 10.33
CA ILE A 139 3.25 -22.34 9.60
C ILE A 139 1.77 -22.29 9.27
N THR A 140 1.06 -21.24 9.73
CA THR A 140 -0.37 -21.09 9.47
C THR A 140 -0.62 -20.18 8.24
N VAL A 141 -1.81 -20.29 7.64
CA VAL A 141 -2.29 -19.41 6.57
C VAL A 141 -2.22 -17.95 6.99
N ARG A 142 -2.58 -17.63 8.24
CA ARG A 142 -2.49 -16.29 8.82
C ARG A 142 -1.06 -15.76 8.82
N GLN A 143 -0.10 -16.59 9.20
CA GLN A 143 1.31 -16.20 9.21
C GLN A 143 1.85 -15.93 7.81
N LEU A 144 1.41 -16.67 6.79
CA LEU A 144 1.73 -16.40 5.39
C LEU A 144 1.19 -15.02 4.97
N LEU A 145 -0.10 -14.76 5.19
CA LEU A 145 -0.74 -13.49 4.85
C LEU A 145 -0.06 -12.27 5.49
N ARG A 146 0.49 -12.45 6.70
CA ARG A 146 1.06 -11.38 7.53
C ARG A 146 2.58 -11.24 7.42
N HIS A 147 3.25 -12.13 6.70
CA HIS A 147 4.72 -12.19 6.62
C HIS A 147 5.42 -12.52 7.98
N THR A 148 4.79 -13.38 8.79
CA THR A 148 5.33 -13.89 10.07
C THR A 148 5.54 -15.39 10.04
N SER A 149 5.65 -15.99 8.87
CA SER A 149 5.85 -17.43 8.64
C SER A 149 7.28 -17.89 8.96
N GLY A 150 8.26 -16.97 8.88
CA GLY A 150 9.68 -17.29 8.93
C GLY A 150 10.20 -17.93 7.63
N LEU A 151 9.44 -17.90 6.54
CA LEU A 151 9.92 -18.29 5.21
C LEU A 151 10.75 -17.17 4.61
N PRO A 152 11.87 -17.46 3.94
CA PRO A 152 12.67 -16.50 3.20
C PRO A 152 11.98 -16.09 1.89
N ASP A 153 12.37 -14.95 1.34
CA ASP A 153 11.94 -14.57 0.00
C ASP A 153 12.87 -15.22 -1.05
N TYR A 154 12.32 -15.97 -2.00
CA TYR A 154 13.13 -16.50 -3.12
C TYR A 154 13.84 -15.37 -3.88
N LEU A 155 13.32 -14.14 -3.84
CA LEU A 155 13.96 -12.96 -4.45
C LEU A 155 15.24 -12.52 -3.72
N ASP A 156 15.54 -13.06 -2.54
CA ASP A 156 16.82 -12.83 -1.84
C ASP A 156 17.92 -13.82 -2.33
N ALA A 157 17.62 -14.74 -3.26
CA ALA A 157 18.60 -15.66 -3.81
C ALA A 157 19.56 -14.96 -4.79
N PRO A 158 20.85 -15.41 -4.89
CA PRO A 158 21.87 -14.72 -5.67
C PRO A 158 21.57 -14.52 -7.16
N GLU A 159 20.80 -15.40 -7.77
CA GLU A 159 20.40 -15.27 -9.17
C GLU A 159 19.57 -14.01 -9.46
N TRP A 160 18.94 -13.42 -8.44
CA TRP A 160 18.15 -12.19 -8.56
C TRP A 160 19.01 -10.91 -8.43
N GLU A 161 20.32 -11.02 -8.26
CA GLU A 161 21.21 -9.86 -8.38
C GLU A 161 21.21 -9.28 -9.81
N HIS A 162 20.92 -10.15 -10.81
CA HIS A 162 20.81 -9.80 -12.21
C HIS A 162 19.47 -10.26 -12.80
N PRO A 163 18.34 -9.72 -12.33
CA PRO A 163 17.01 -10.21 -12.69
C PRO A 163 16.71 -10.05 -14.19
N GLU A 164 17.39 -9.11 -14.87
CA GLU A 164 17.24 -8.92 -16.33
C GLU A 164 17.62 -10.15 -17.15
N ARG A 165 18.49 -11.02 -16.63
CA ARG A 165 18.88 -12.28 -17.31
C ARG A 165 17.76 -13.32 -17.28
N LEU A 166 16.83 -13.18 -16.33
CA LEU A 166 15.72 -14.08 -16.08
C LEU A 166 14.39 -13.53 -16.60
N ARG A 167 14.38 -12.34 -17.20
CA ARG A 167 13.16 -11.56 -17.51
C ARG A 167 12.16 -12.27 -18.43
N TYR A 168 12.61 -13.23 -19.22
CA TYR A 168 11.76 -13.96 -20.16
C TYR A 168 11.52 -15.42 -19.75
N ARG A 169 12.15 -15.86 -18.66
CA ARG A 169 11.98 -17.21 -18.13
C ARG A 169 10.61 -17.35 -17.47
N HIS A 170 9.96 -18.50 -17.73
CA HIS A 170 8.81 -18.95 -16.97
C HIS A 170 9.28 -19.61 -15.66
N PHE A 171 8.50 -19.39 -14.58
CA PHE A 171 8.73 -19.99 -13.27
C PHE A 171 7.41 -20.58 -12.76
N GLU A 172 7.48 -21.82 -12.31
CA GLU A 172 6.41 -22.45 -11.56
C GLU A 172 6.44 -22.02 -10.08
N ALA A 173 5.25 -21.85 -9.48
CA ALA A 173 5.16 -21.43 -8.08
C ALA A 173 5.88 -22.42 -7.14
N GLY A 174 5.77 -23.74 -7.40
CA GLY A 174 6.44 -24.77 -6.62
C GLY A 174 7.97 -24.72 -6.73
N GLU A 175 8.51 -24.41 -7.92
CA GLU A 175 9.95 -24.20 -8.15
C GLU A 175 10.48 -23.04 -7.30
N LEU A 176 9.77 -21.91 -7.31
CA LEU A 176 10.19 -20.73 -6.53
C LEU A 176 10.08 -20.98 -5.01
N VAL A 177 9.07 -21.71 -4.57
CA VAL A 177 8.97 -22.13 -3.16
C VAL A 177 10.13 -23.05 -2.78
N ALA A 178 10.44 -24.07 -3.58
CA ALA A 178 11.58 -24.94 -3.35
C ALA A 178 12.89 -24.16 -3.27
N ARG A 179 13.09 -23.19 -4.18
CA ARG A 179 14.25 -22.30 -4.20
C ARG A 179 14.36 -21.45 -2.94
N ALA A 180 13.24 -20.92 -2.44
CA ALA A 180 13.22 -20.19 -1.17
C ALA A 180 13.69 -21.08 -0.01
N LEU A 181 13.25 -22.33 0.05
CA LEU A 181 13.58 -23.26 1.15
C LEU A 181 15.05 -23.66 1.22
N GLU A 182 15.84 -23.38 0.17
CA GLU A 182 17.31 -23.54 0.18
C GLU A 182 18.04 -22.39 0.88
N LEU A 183 17.36 -21.23 1.06
CA LEU A 183 17.94 -20.03 1.66
C LEU A 183 17.96 -20.12 3.19
N PRO A 184 18.87 -19.40 3.87
CA PRO A 184 18.88 -19.31 5.31
C PRO A 184 17.57 -18.75 5.86
N ARG A 185 17.17 -19.24 7.04
CA ARG A 185 15.99 -18.74 7.74
C ARG A 185 16.19 -17.27 8.14
N PRO A 186 15.21 -16.38 7.86
CA PRO A 186 15.24 -15.01 8.34
C PRO A 186 15.33 -14.96 9.88
N GLN A 187 16.14 -14.05 10.40
CA GLN A 187 16.31 -13.88 11.84
C GLN A 187 15.18 -13.04 12.47
N GLN A 188 14.55 -12.18 11.67
CA GLN A 188 13.47 -11.30 12.12
C GLN A 188 12.16 -12.08 12.26
N SER A 189 11.36 -11.75 13.27
CA SER A 189 10.02 -12.33 13.48
C SER A 189 9.01 -11.91 12.39
N TRP A 190 9.23 -10.79 11.73
CA TRP A 190 8.50 -10.32 10.55
C TRP A 190 9.49 -10.19 9.40
N HIS A 191 9.23 -10.89 8.31
CA HIS A 191 10.07 -10.88 7.13
C HIS A 191 9.20 -10.89 5.88
N TYR A 192 9.25 -9.80 5.10
CA TYR A 192 8.51 -9.72 3.85
C TYR A 192 9.04 -10.74 2.86
N ALA A 193 8.18 -11.66 2.43
CA ALA A 193 8.55 -12.70 1.47
C ALA A 193 7.43 -12.94 0.46
N THR A 194 7.73 -12.82 -0.81
CA THR A 194 6.79 -13.14 -1.90
C THR A 194 6.47 -14.63 -1.92
N THR A 195 7.40 -15.47 -1.46
CA THR A 195 7.22 -16.91 -1.21
C THR A 195 5.93 -17.22 -0.45
N ASN A 196 5.59 -16.42 0.56
CA ASN A 196 4.35 -16.60 1.33
C ASN A 196 3.11 -16.60 0.44
N TYR A 197 3.08 -15.72 -0.55
CA TYR A 197 1.93 -15.55 -1.44
C TYR A 197 1.89 -16.62 -2.53
N LEU A 198 3.02 -17.14 -2.94
CA LEU A 198 3.05 -18.33 -3.82
C LEU A 198 2.44 -19.54 -3.09
N VAL A 199 2.82 -19.77 -1.84
CA VAL A 199 2.21 -20.83 -1.01
C VAL A 199 0.70 -20.61 -0.83
N LEU A 200 0.26 -19.35 -0.60
CA LEU A 200 -1.18 -19.02 -0.54
C LEU A 200 -1.89 -19.34 -1.85
N GLY A 201 -1.27 -19.07 -3.00
CA GLY A 201 -1.81 -19.42 -4.31
C GLY A 201 -2.02 -20.94 -4.46
N LEU A 202 -1.04 -21.73 -4.06
CA LEU A 202 -1.13 -23.19 -4.08
C LEU A 202 -2.23 -23.71 -3.12
N ILE A 203 -2.39 -23.07 -1.95
CA ILE A 203 -3.49 -23.40 -1.01
C ILE A 203 -4.85 -23.06 -1.66
N VAL A 204 -4.99 -21.89 -2.29
CA VAL A 204 -6.23 -21.52 -2.99
C VAL A 204 -6.56 -22.57 -4.05
N GLN A 205 -5.59 -22.95 -4.89
CA GLN A 205 -5.77 -23.98 -5.92
C GLN A 205 -6.19 -25.31 -5.30
N LYS A 206 -5.55 -25.74 -4.22
CA LYS A 206 -5.89 -27.01 -3.52
C LYS A 206 -7.31 -27.01 -2.98
N VAL A 207 -7.77 -25.89 -2.42
CA VAL A 207 -9.07 -25.77 -1.77
C VAL A 207 -10.21 -25.58 -2.78
N THR A 208 -9.94 -24.91 -3.90
CA THR A 208 -10.99 -24.57 -4.87
C THR A 208 -11.04 -25.50 -6.08
N GLY A 209 -9.92 -26.12 -6.45
CA GLY A 209 -9.73 -26.86 -7.69
C GLY A 209 -9.45 -25.95 -8.89
N HIS A 210 -9.41 -24.62 -8.71
CA HIS A 210 -9.11 -23.63 -9.72
C HIS A 210 -7.80 -22.90 -9.40
N SER A 211 -7.14 -22.33 -10.41
CA SER A 211 -5.97 -21.49 -10.17
C SER A 211 -6.33 -20.28 -9.28
N ALA A 212 -5.38 -19.77 -8.52
CA ALA A 212 -5.62 -18.59 -7.71
C ALA A 212 -5.90 -17.36 -8.59
N GLU A 213 -5.35 -17.31 -9.78
CA GLU A 213 -5.60 -16.33 -10.82
C GLU A 213 -7.07 -16.35 -11.26
N ASP A 214 -7.63 -17.52 -11.52
CA ASP A 214 -9.04 -17.69 -11.88
C ASP A 214 -9.97 -17.28 -10.73
N GLU A 215 -9.61 -17.61 -9.49
CA GLU A 215 -10.35 -17.20 -8.31
C GLU A 215 -10.32 -15.68 -8.10
N ILE A 216 -9.16 -15.03 -8.30
CA ILE A 216 -9.06 -13.56 -8.30
C ILE A 216 -9.91 -12.97 -9.43
N GLY A 217 -9.84 -13.55 -10.62
CA GLY A 217 -10.63 -13.16 -11.78
C GLY A 217 -12.14 -13.21 -11.49
N SER A 218 -12.60 -14.34 -10.94
CA SER A 218 -14.05 -14.60 -10.73
C SER A 218 -14.61 -13.86 -9.54
N ARG A 219 -13.85 -13.73 -8.46
CA ARG A 219 -14.32 -13.18 -7.18
C ARG A 219 -14.11 -11.68 -7.03
N VAL A 220 -13.12 -11.12 -7.74
CA VAL A 220 -12.73 -9.71 -7.56
C VAL A 220 -12.80 -8.94 -8.88
N ILE A 221 -12.07 -9.36 -9.91
CA ILE A 221 -11.90 -8.57 -11.14
C ILE A 221 -13.23 -8.41 -11.88
N ARG A 222 -13.90 -9.52 -12.20
CA ARG A 222 -15.18 -9.50 -12.95
C ARG A 222 -16.32 -8.83 -12.17
N PRO A 223 -16.57 -9.16 -10.88
CA PRO A 223 -17.67 -8.53 -10.13
C PRO A 223 -17.51 -7.02 -9.95
N LEU A 224 -16.29 -6.51 -9.88
CA LEU A 224 -16.02 -5.08 -9.76
C LEU A 224 -15.93 -4.36 -11.12
N GLY A 225 -16.00 -5.09 -12.24
CA GLY A 225 -15.84 -4.53 -13.57
C GLY A 225 -14.47 -3.88 -13.79
N LEU A 226 -13.40 -4.49 -13.30
CA LEU A 226 -12.02 -4.02 -13.47
C LEU A 226 -11.53 -4.40 -14.86
N ARG A 227 -11.94 -3.64 -15.88
CA ARG A 227 -11.77 -4.00 -17.29
C ARG A 227 -10.32 -3.92 -17.77
N ASP A 228 -9.49 -3.15 -17.09
CA ASP A 228 -8.09 -2.94 -17.40
C ASP A 228 -7.15 -3.68 -16.43
N THR A 229 -7.73 -4.54 -15.56
CA THR A 229 -7.00 -5.42 -14.65
C THR A 229 -7.04 -6.84 -15.16
N TYR A 230 -5.86 -7.42 -15.37
CA TYR A 230 -5.78 -8.77 -15.90
C TYR A 230 -4.49 -9.49 -15.48
N TRP A 231 -4.52 -10.79 -15.60
CA TRP A 231 -3.40 -11.68 -15.38
C TRP A 231 -2.67 -11.90 -16.73
N PRO A 232 -1.38 -11.53 -16.85
CA PRO A 232 -0.68 -11.62 -18.14
C PRO A 232 -0.32 -13.06 -18.54
N GLY A 233 -0.34 -14.04 -17.60
CA GLY A 233 0.21 -15.35 -17.84
C GLY A 233 1.68 -15.26 -18.23
N ASP A 234 2.08 -15.97 -19.28
CA ASP A 234 3.43 -15.93 -19.85
C ASP A 234 3.67 -14.77 -20.83
N ALA A 235 2.63 -13.98 -21.11
CA ALA A 235 2.81 -12.82 -21.98
C ALA A 235 3.79 -11.81 -21.36
N THR A 236 4.90 -11.57 -22.04
CA THR A 236 5.92 -10.61 -21.58
C THR A 236 5.50 -9.18 -21.81
N ARG A 237 4.61 -8.91 -22.77
CA ARG A 237 4.13 -7.57 -23.12
C ARG A 237 2.86 -7.19 -22.36
N ILE A 238 2.74 -5.92 -22.00
CA ILE A 238 1.50 -5.35 -21.51
C ILE A 238 0.55 -5.11 -22.68
N GLN A 239 -0.68 -5.61 -22.59
CA GLN A 239 -1.69 -5.44 -23.64
C GLN A 239 -2.32 -4.04 -23.58
N GLY A 240 -2.52 -3.42 -24.76
CA GLY A 240 -3.16 -2.12 -24.91
C GLY A 240 -2.29 -0.93 -24.47
N PRO A 241 -2.88 0.27 -24.31
CA PRO A 241 -2.16 1.46 -23.88
C PRO A 241 -1.53 1.27 -22.50
N HIS A 242 -0.22 1.52 -22.38
CA HIS A 242 0.52 1.32 -21.14
C HIS A 242 1.69 2.28 -21.03
N SER A 243 2.14 2.55 -19.81
CA SER A 243 3.41 3.23 -19.58
C SER A 243 4.56 2.24 -19.68
N HIS A 244 5.69 2.72 -20.24
CA HIS A 244 6.95 2.00 -20.18
C HIS A 244 7.60 2.15 -18.81
N SER A 245 8.39 1.18 -18.42
CA SER A 245 9.21 1.22 -17.22
C SER A 245 10.67 1.09 -17.58
N TYR A 246 11.52 1.68 -16.76
CA TYR A 246 12.95 1.75 -17.02
C TYR A 246 13.72 1.42 -15.75
N PHE A 247 14.85 0.73 -15.91
CA PHE A 247 15.80 0.49 -14.85
C PHE A 247 17.21 0.83 -15.31
N THR A 248 18.12 1.02 -14.37
CA THR A 248 19.54 1.22 -14.67
C THR A 248 20.24 -0.11 -14.57
N SER A 249 20.87 -0.54 -15.66
CA SER A 249 21.68 -1.76 -15.69
C SER A 249 23.00 -1.58 -14.93
N GLY A 250 23.70 -2.67 -14.65
CA GLY A 250 24.94 -2.64 -13.87
C GLY A 250 26.07 -1.81 -14.50
N ASP A 251 26.01 -1.52 -15.81
CA ASP A 251 26.92 -0.62 -16.53
C ASP A 251 26.44 0.85 -16.57
N GLY A 252 25.40 1.19 -15.81
CA GLY A 252 24.86 2.54 -15.68
C GLY A 252 23.89 2.98 -16.80
N ARG A 253 23.62 2.13 -17.79
CA ARG A 253 22.68 2.48 -18.88
C ARG A 253 21.25 2.33 -18.44
N ARG A 254 20.40 3.24 -18.91
CA ARG A 254 18.93 3.11 -18.77
C ARG A 254 18.42 2.11 -19.79
N VAL A 255 17.71 1.10 -19.32
CA VAL A 255 17.15 0.02 -20.12
C VAL A 255 15.63 0.02 -19.97
N ASP A 256 14.92 -0.18 -21.09
CA ASP A 256 13.48 -0.42 -21.07
C ASP A 256 13.19 -1.79 -20.46
N GLY A 257 12.52 -1.77 -19.33
CA GLY A 257 12.15 -2.91 -18.51
C GLY A 257 10.68 -3.31 -18.60
N THR A 258 9.94 -2.80 -19.59
CA THR A 258 8.50 -3.01 -19.69
C THR A 258 8.12 -4.47 -19.92
N ASP A 259 8.88 -5.16 -20.76
CA ASP A 259 8.61 -6.54 -21.15
C ASP A 259 9.23 -7.53 -20.16
N TRP A 260 8.39 -8.26 -19.43
CA TRP A 260 8.79 -9.28 -18.43
C TRP A 260 7.80 -10.43 -18.40
N ASN A 261 8.29 -11.66 -18.30
CA ASN A 261 7.46 -12.78 -17.87
C ASN A 261 7.22 -12.67 -16.36
N MET A 262 5.98 -12.37 -15.98
CA MET A 262 5.65 -12.11 -14.58
C MET A 262 5.26 -13.34 -13.78
N SER A 263 5.43 -14.56 -14.33
CA SER A 263 5.30 -15.81 -13.58
C SER A 263 6.22 -15.81 -12.34
N LEU A 264 7.37 -15.11 -12.43
CA LEU A 264 8.26 -14.86 -11.28
C LEU A 264 7.54 -14.21 -10.08
N GLY A 265 6.57 -13.36 -10.32
CA GLY A 265 5.80 -12.70 -9.25
C GLY A 265 4.59 -13.51 -8.81
N GLY A 266 4.08 -14.38 -9.68
CA GLY A 266 2.88 -15.18 -9.43
C GLY A 266 1.77 -14.36 -8.78
N VAL A 267 0.95 -14.99 -7.95
CA VAL A 267 -0.12 -14.33 -7.20
C VAL A 267 0.38 -13.37 -6.10
N GLY A 268 1.68 -13.19 -6.01
CA GLY A 268 2.32 -12.17 -5.16
C GLY A 268 2.68 -10.89 -5.90
N GLY A 269 2.66 -10.85 -7.28
CA GLY A 269 3.23 -9.71 -7.98
C GLY A 269 2.90 -9.53 -9.46
N ALA A 270 2.10 -10.37 -10.11
CA ALA A 270 2.03 -10.40 -11.57
C ALA A 270 0.92 -9.56 -12.22
N LEU A 271 -0.07 -9.05 -11.49
CA LEU A 271 -1.18 -8.31 -12.08
C LEU A 271 -0.73 -7.08 -12.87
N VAL A 272 -1.42 -6.84 -13.97
CA VAL A 272 -1.45 -5.58 -14.71
C VAL A 272 -2.76 -4.88 -14.39
N SER A 273 -2.73 -3.55 -14.18
CA SER A 273 -3.92 -2.76 -13.86
C SER A 273 -3.74 -1.29 -14.26
N THR A 274 -4.77 -0.48 -14.01
CA THR A 274 -4.78 0.97 -14.12
C THR A 274 -5.07 1.61 -12.75
N GLN A 275 -4.75 2.89 -12.60
CA GLN A 275 -5.08 3.64 -11.38
C GLN A 275 -6.59 3.64 -11.10
N GLY A 276 -7.42 3.73 -12.14
CA GLY A 276 -8.87 3.72 -12.00
C GLY A 276 -9.40 2.41 -11.43
N ASP A 277 -8.90 1.28 -11.92
CA ASP A 277 -9.30 -0.04 -11.44
C ASP A 277 -8.78 -0.30 -10.01
N LEU A 278 -7.54 0.08 -9.72
CA LEU A 278 -6.98 -0.03 -8.37
C LEU A 278 -7.76 0.79 -7.34
N THR A 279 -8.17 2.02 -7.71
CA THR A 279 -9.00 2.86 -6.85
C THR A 279 -10.37 2.21 -6.60
N ARG A 280 -10.99 1.65 -7.65
CA ARG A 280 -12.27 0.93 -7.53
C ARG A 280 -12.15 -0.30 -6.64
N PHE A 281 -11.08 -1.07 -6.79
CA PHE A 281 -10.78 -2.22 -5.95
C PHE A 281 -10.59 -1.82 -4.48
N ALA A 282 -9.71 -0.85 -4.18
CA ALA A 282 -9.44 -0.40 -2.82
C ALA A 282 -10.71 0.14 -2.14
N THR A 283 -11.50 0.95 -2.86
CA THR A 283 -12.78 1.46 -2.36
C THR A 283 -13.79 0.33 -2.08
N ALA A 284 -13.82 -0.70 -2.91
CA ALA A 284 -14.70 -1.85 -2.69
C ALA A 284 -14.26 -2.70 -1.49
N LEU A 285 -12.97 -2.97 -1.36
CA LEU A 285 -12.41 -3.77 -0.28
C LEU A 285 -12.57 -3.07 1.08
N LEU A 286 -12.03 -1.87 1.19
CA LEU A 286 -11.97 -1.13 2.46
C LEU A 286 -13.32 -0.45 2.81
N GLY A 287 -14.19 -0.31 1.83
CA GLY A 287 -15.62 0.01 2.03
C GLY A 287 -16.50 -1.18 2.38
N GLY A 288 -15.94 -2.37 2.63
CA GLY A 288 -16.66 -3.54 3.14
C GLY A 288 -17.52 -4.28 2.11
N ARG A 289 -17.35 -4.04 0.80
CA ARG A 289 -18.14 -4.71 -0.24
C ARG A 289 -17.61 -6.10 -0.64
N LEU A 290 -16.33 -6.38 -0.37
CA LEU A 290 -15.68 -7.63 -0.77
C LEU A 290 -15.54 -8.64 0.37
N LEU A 291 -15.58 -8.18 1.62
CA LEU A 291 -15.41 -9.01 2.81
C LEU A 291 -16.50 -8.70 3.84
N PRO A 292 -16.96 -9.70 4.60
CA PRO A 292 -17.76 -9.46 5.80
C PRO A 292 -16.97 -8.59 6.80
N ALA A 293 -17.66 -7.74 7.56
CA ALA A 293 -17.04 -6.78 8.48
C ALA A 293 -16.02 -7.43 9.45
N ALA A 294 -16.31 -8.62 9.96
CA ALA A 294 -15.40 -9.36 10.84
C ALA A 294 -14.10 -9.75 10.14
N ARG A 295 -14.15 -10.14 8.86
CA ARG A 295 -12.95 -10.49 8.06
C ARG A 295 -12.16 -9.27 7.65
N LEU A 296 -12.82 -8.17 7.32
CA LEU A 296 -12.13 -6.90 7.07
C LEU A 296 -11.42 -6.41 8.32
N ALA A 297 -12.09 -6.41 9.48
CA ALA A 297 -11.46 -6.07 10.76
C ALA A 297 -10.27 -6.98 11.10
N GLU A 298 -10.32 -8.26 10.71
CA GLU A 298 -9.21 -9.21 10.87
C GLU A 298 -8.06 -8.88 9.91
N MET A 299 -8.36 -8.50 8.67
CA MET A 299 -7.39 -8.03 7.68
C MET A 299 -6.61 -6.80 8.18
N GLU A 300 -7.29 -5.90 8.88
CA GLU A 300 -6.74 -4.67 9.45
C GLU A 300 -5.99 -4.87 10.78
N ARG A 301 -5.97 -6.05 11.37
CA ARG A 301 -5.15 -6.34 12.56
C ARG A 301 -3.68 -6.45 12.20
N THR A 302 -2.93 -5.40 12.44
CA THR A 302 -1.54 -5.26 12.01
C THR A 302 -0.53 -5.63 13.08
N VAL A 303 0.66 -6.04 12.63
CA VAL A 303 1.90 -6.11 13.39
C VAL A 303 2.87 -5.05 12.87
N ALA A 304 3.90 -4.72 13.64
CA ALA A 304 4.98 -3.86 13.16
C ALA A 304 5.68 -4.56 11.98
N ALA A 305 5.95 -3.81 10.92
CA ALA A 305 6.76 -4.26 9.81
C ALA A 305 8.22 -3.90 10.05
N ASP A 306 9.13 -4.62 9.39
CA ASP A 306 10.54 -4.26 9.36
C ASP A 306 10.73 -2.95 8.57
N PRO A 307 11.27 -1.89 9.18
CA PRO A 307 11.44 -0.60 8.52
C PRO A 307 12.46 -0.64 7.37
N ASP A 308 13.38 -1.61 7.36
CA ASP A 308 14.34 -1.79 6.28
C ASP A 308 13.71 -2.46 5.05
N ARG A 309 12.62 -3.20 5.24
CA ARG A 309 11.87 -3.87 4.15
C ARG A 309 10.71 -3.03 3.62
N LEU A 310 10.10 -2.19 4.46
CA LEU A 310 9.06 -1.23 4.06
C LEU A 310 9.56 0.20 4.31
N TRP A 311 9.13 0.82 5.40
CA TRP A 311 9.56 2.17 5.84
C TRP A 311 9.23 2.35 7.33
N PRO A 312 9.85 3.31 8.02
CA PRO A 312 9.58 3.58 9.42
C PRO A 312 8.09 3.87 9.69
N GLY A 313 7.56 3.21 10.72
CA GLY A 313 6.17 3.34 11.14
C GLY A 313 5.16 2.50 10.33
N ALA A 314 5.59 1.79 9.30
CA ALA A 314 4.73 0.86 8.57
C ALA A 314 4.32 -0.32 9.46
N ARG A 315 3.08 -0.76 9.28
CA ARG A 315 2.50 -1.94 9.91
C ARG A 315 1.87 -2.82 8.86
N TYR A 316 1.82 -4.12 9.07
CA TYR A 316 1.29 -5.08 8.09
C TYR A 316 0.18 -5.93 8.67
N GLY A 317 -0.95 -5.98 8.00
CA GLY A 317 -2.10 -6.82 8.30
C GLY A 317 -2.11 -8.12 7.47
N LEU A 318 -3.26 -8.56 7.03
CA LEU A 318 -3.39 -9.74 6.16
C LEU A 318 -3.39 -9.27 4.69
N GLY A 319 -2.20 -9.03 4.12
CA GLY A 319 -2.05 -8.53 2.76
C GLY A 319 -2.35 -7.04 2.58
N LEU A 320 -2.23 -6.28 3.66
CA LEU A 320 -2.56 -4.86 3.69
C LEU A 320 -1.55 -4.11 4.56
N ILE A 321 -1.03 -3.01 4.05
CA ILE A 321 -0.15 -2.10 4.78
C ILE A 321 -0.99 -1.00 5.44
N SER A 322 -0.63 -0.63 6.67
CA SER A 322 -1.09 0.58 7.33
C SER A 322 0.10 1.45 7.67
N SER A 323 -0.04 2.76 7.47
CA SER A 323 1.02 3.71 7.80
C SER A 323 0.42 5.01 8.33
N PRO A 324 1.05 5.65 9.33
CA PRO A 324 0.56 6.90 9.91
C PRO A 324 0.64 8.04 8.89
N LEU A 325 -0.31 8.95 8.99
CA LEU A 325 -0.33 10.21 8.28
C LEU A 325 0.33 11.31 9.12
N SER A 326 1.09 12.20 8.50
CA SER A 326 1.68 13.36 9.20
C SER A 326 0.64 14.29 9.85
N CYS A 327 -0.59 14.26 9.34
CA CYS A 327 -1.72 15.03 9.85
C CYS A 327 -2.60 14.27 10.86
N GLY A 328 -2.15 13.10 11.30
CA GLY A 328 -2.92 12.21 12.18
C GLY A 328 -3.80 11.22 11.41
N GLY A 329 -4.10 10.08 12.05
CA GLY A 329 -4.77 8.96 11.41
C GLY A 329 -3.81 8.07 10.63
N VAL A 330 -4.37 7.18 9.81
CA VAL A 330 -3.62 6.19 9.04
C VAL A 330 -4.18 6.09 7.62
N TRP A 331 -3.34 5.70 6.68
CA TRP A 331 -3.78 5.21 5.39
C TRP A 331 -3.61 3.68 5.33
N TRP A 332 -4.43 3.06 4.51
CA TRP A 332 -4.43 1.63 4.24
C TRP A 332 -4.19 1.36 2.76
N GLY A 333 -3.48 0.32 2.43
CA GLY A 333 -3.25 -0.05 1.04
C GLY A 333 -2.06 -0.97 0.85
N HIS A 334 -1.42 -0.89 -0.31
CA HIS A 334 -0.21 -1.64 -0.61
C HIS A 334 0.65 -0.93 -1.65
N ALA A 335 1.97 -1.04 -1.50
CA ALA A 335 2.93 -0.64 -2.51
C ALA A 335 3.33 -1.83 -3.38
N GLY A 336 3.77 -1.57 -4.60
CA GLY A 336 4.29 -2.58 -5.50
C GLY A 336 5.46 -2.08 -6.32
N THR A 337 6.44 -2.95 -6.51
CA THR A 337 7.60 -2.73 -7.38
C THR A 337 7.82 -3.99 -8.20
N VAL A 338 8.23 -3.83 -9.43
CA VAL A 338 8.66 -4.94 -10.30
C VAL A 338 10.09 -4.71 -10.76
N PRO A 339 10.86 -5.77 -11.06
CA PRO A 339 12.25 -5.65 -11.48
C PRO A 339 12.48 -4.74 -12.69
N GLY A 340 11.50 -4.68 -13.60
CA GLY A 340 11.54 -3.83 -14.80
C GLY A 340 11.37 -2.34 -14.55
N GLY A 341 11.08 -1.88 -13.31
CA GLY A 341 11.04 -0.48 -12.93
C GLY A 341 9.64 0.10 -12.67
N HIS A 342 8.53 -0.57 -13.02
CA HIS A 342 7.21 -0.11 -12.63
C HIS A 342 7.06 -0.07 -11.11
N ARG A 343 6.44 1.00 -10.61
CA ARG A 343 6.09 1.18 -9.19
C ARG A 343 4.64 1.61 -9.09
N ALA A 344 3.94 1.06 -8.12
CA ALA A 344 2.54 1.36 -7.83
C ALA A 344 2.35 1.58 -6.33
N LEU A 345 1.45 2.49 -5.99
CA LEU A 345 0.93 2.66 -4.63
C LEU A 345 -0.57 2.82 -4.73
N VAL A 346 -1.29 2.02 -3.95
CA VAL A 346 -2.72 2.20 -3.69
C VAL A 346 -2.86 2.58 -2.24
N ALA A 347 -3.48 3.72 -1.98
CA ALA A 347 -3.74 4.21 -0.63
C ALA A 347 -5.21 4.61 -0.48
N TRP A 348 -5.81 4.18 0.61
CA TRP A 348 -7.16 4.55 1.02
C TRP A 348 -7.09 5.17 2.42
N ILE A 349 -7.74 6.31 2.59
CA ILE A 349 -7.78 7.06 3.84
C ILE A 349 -9.20 7.00 4.37
N PRO A 350 -9.44 6.44 5.57
CA PRO A 350 -10.75 6.45 6.18
C PRO A 350 -11.24 7.89 6.37
N VAL A 351 -12.37 8.23 5.76
CA VAL A 351 -13.05 9.49 6.04
C VAL A 351 -13.75 9.31 7.38
N SER A 352 -13.24 9.92 8.46
CA SER A 352 -13.91 9.87 9.75
C SER A 352 -15.29 10.52 9.62
N SER A 353 -16.33 9.85 10.11
CA SER A 353 -17.71 10.36 10.13
C SER A 353 -17.83 11.72 10.89
N ALA A 354 -16.84 12.10 11.67
CA ALA A 354 -16.73 13.41 12.29
C ALA A 354 -16.49 14.56 11.30
N ALA A 355 -15.93 14.28 10.11
CA ALA A 355 -15.71 15.28 9.07
C ALA A 355 -16.94 15.49 8.16
N ALA A 356 -17.94 14.62 8.25
CA ALA A 356 -19.17 14.66 7.45
C ALA A 356 -20.33 15.43 8.10
N ARG A 357 -20.11 16.14 9.21
CA ARG A 357 -21.14 17.02 9.78
C ARG A 357 -21.18 18.31 8.96
N PRO A 358 -22.35 18.67 8.36
CA PRO A 358 -22.52 19.98 7.75
C PRO A 358 -22.35 21.04 8.85
N TRP A 359 -21.60 22.08 8.53
CA TRP A 359 -21.42 23.26 9.36
C TRP A 359 -22.78 23.97 9.51
N THR A 360 -23.53 23.69 10.56
CA THR A 360 -24.65 24.54 10.96
C THR A 360 -24.08 25.67 11.82
N ALA A 361 -24.12 26.87 11.29
CA ALA A 361 -23.81 28.08 12.03
C ALA A 361 -24.84 28.22 13.17
N THR A 362 -24.45 27.88 14.41
CA THR A 362 -25.19 28.27 15.59
C THR A 362 -24.67 29.63 16.03
N GLY A 363 -25.55 30.62 15.99
CA GLY A 363 -25.33 31.98 16.51
C GLY A 363 -25.04 31.98 18.02
N PRO A 364 -24.57 33.11 18.58
CA PRO A 364 -24.11 33.19 19.96
C PRO A 364 -25.25 32.96 20.96
N PRO A 365 -24.97 32.29 22.10
CA PRO A 365 -25.99 32.13 23.15
C PRO A 365 -26.28 33.44 23.83
N GLY A 366 -27.58 33.76 23.87
CA GLY A 366 -28.13 34.91 24.58
C GLY A 366 -27.91 34.79 26.08
N ARG A 367 -27.67 35.94 26.71
CA ARG A 367 -27.60 36.15 28.17
C ARG A 367 -28.96 35.84 28.83
N GLY A 368 -28.94 35.04 29.88
CA GLY A 368 -30.09 34.79 30.72
C GLY A 368 -29.71 34.30 32.10
N SER A 369 -29.68 35.24 33.03
CA SER A 369 -30.36 35.26 34.35
C SER A 369 -29.91 34.30 35.45
N ALA A 370 -29.53 34.89 36.54
CA ALA A 370 -29.15 34.33 37.84
C ALA A 370 -30.33 33.71 38.62
N ALA A 371 -30.06 32.67 39.40
CA ALA A 371 -30.81 32.36 40.61
C ALA A 371 -29.92 31.66 41.65
N ARG A 372 -30.15 32.01 42.91
CA ARG A 372 -29.34 31.86 44.14
C ARG A 372 -29.63 30.56 44.91
N GLY A 373 -28.65 30.24 45.79
CA GLY A 373 -28.84 29.61 47.11
C GLY A 373 -28.64 28.11 47.13
N THR A 374 -28.03 27.41 48.10
CA THR A 374 -27.70 27.68 49.50
C THR A 374 -26.73 26.57 50.01
N THR A 375 -25.79 26.99 50.90
CA THR A 375 -25.17 26.36 52.11
C THR A 375 -24.77 24.87 52.16
N GLY A 376 -23.56 24.58 52.37
CA GLY A 376 -22.52 23.96 53.15
C GLY A 376 -22.81 22.65 53.92
N PRO A 377 -21.87 22.02 54.73
CA PRO A 377 -20.51 22.45 55.07
C PRO A 377 -19.38 21.38 54.95
N ALA A 378 -18.19 21.81 55.21
CA ALA A 378 -16.84 21.30 55.32
C ALA A 378 -16.53 19.86 55.78
N SER A 379 -15.39 19.31 55.30
CA SER A 379 -14.34 18.71 56.13
C SER A 379 -13.04 18.42 55.33
N THR A 380 -11.98 19.07 55.85
CA THR A 380 -10.55 18.69 55.97
C THR A 380 -9.70 18.32 54.72
N ALA A 381 -8.76 19.24 54.49
CA ALA A 381 -7.50 19.03 53.74
C ALA A 381 -6.41 18.41 54.65
N PRO A 382 -5.26 17.97 54.11
CA PRO A 382 -4.09 18.82 53.81
C PRO A 382 -3.19 18.37 52.63
N PRO A 383 -1.95 18.88 52.43
CA PRO A 383 -1.64 19.99 51.53
C PRO A 383 -0.61 19.65 50.43
N PRO A 384 0.04 20.60 49.73
CA PRO A 384 0.15 20.67 48.30
C PRO A 384 1.57 20.48 47.73
N SER A 385 1.66 20.32 46.43
CA SER A 385 2.88 20.67 45.65
C SER A 385 2.56 21.01 44.20
N PRO A 386 3.46 21.54 43.38
CA PRO A 386 3.33 22.93 42.97
C PRO A 386 2.77 23.13 41.53
N ARG A 387 2.37 24.33 41.32
CA ARG A 387 1.73 24.93 40.13
C ARG A 387 2.54 24.79 38.87
N ASN A 388 1.83 24.44 37.77
CA ASN A 388 2.12 24.98 36.46
C ASN A 388 0.82 25.49 35.83
N SER A 389 0.86 26.73 35.41
CA SER A 389 -0.25 27.51 34.90
C SER A 389 -0.83 26.99 33.62
N PRO A 390 -2.15 27.13 33.33
CA PRO A 390 -2.73 26.74 32.06
C PRO A 390 -2.52 27.83 31.02
N GLY A 391 -1.77 27.49 30.00
CA GLY A 391 -1.72 28.24 28.73
C GLY A 391 -3.03 28.06 27.96
N THR A 392 -3.60 29.16 27.59
CA THR A 392 -4.80 29.34 26.78
C THR A 392 -4.87 28.39 25.57
N ALA A 393 -5.91 27.55 25.54
CA ALA A 393 -6.27 26.77 24.40
C ALA A 393 -6.82 27.68 23.29
N GLY A 394 -5.95 28.09 22.37
CA GLY A 394 -6.31 28.70 21.11
C GLY A 394 -6.80 27.61 20.13
N SER A 395 -8.04 27.77 19.70
CA SER A 395 -8.67 27.03 18.62
C SER A 395 -7.81 27.04 17.34
N THR A 396 -7.11 25.92 17.07
CA THR A 396 -6.45 25.67 15.79
C THR A 396 -6.80 24.30 15.27
N ARG A 397 -8.02 24.16 14.78
CA ARG A 397 -8.42 23.04 13.91
C ARG A 397 -8.57 23.59 12.49
N ALA A 398 -7.52 23.58 11.71
CA ALA A 398 -7.44 23.50 10.25
C ALA A 398 -6.05 23.89 9.75
N THR A 399 -5.03 23.10 10.09
CA THR A 399 -3.72 23.18 9.38
C THR A 399 -3.07 21.81 9.42
N CYS A 400 -3.68 20.84 8.76
CA CYS A 400 -2.99 19.59 8.44
C CYS A 400 -2.15 19.81 7.19
N CYS A 401 -0.85 19.51 7.29
CA CYS A 401 0.19 19.55 6.26
C CYS A 401 0.92 20.90 6.12
N ARG A 402 1.62 21.32 7.18
CA ARG A 402 2.79 22.18 7.04
C ARG A 402 4.04 21.32 6.88
N THR A 403 4.87 21.67 5.92
CA THR A 403 6.25 21.18 5.76
C THR A 403 7.01 21.28 7.07
N PRO A 404 7.87 20.30 7.43
CA PRO A 404 8.77 20.43 8.57
C PRO A 404 9.73 21.61 8.35
N PRO A 405 10.21 22.26 9.45
CA PRO A 405 11.15 23.37 9.34
C PRO A 405 12.48 22.89 8.72
N PRO A 406 13.20 23.74 7.99
CA PRO A 406 14.52 23.40 7.45
C PRO A 406 15.54 23.35 8.60
N GLY A 407 16.17 22.20 8.79
CA GLY A 407 17.30 22.07 9.72
C GLY A 407 17.41 20.73 10.40
N THR A 408 17.84 19.70 9.70
CA THR A 408 18.61 18.59 10.26
C THR A 408 19.61 18.10 9.22
N PRO A 409 20.84 17.75 9.62
CA PRO A 409 21.95 17.61 8.70
C PRO A 409 21.89 16.32 7.86
N HIS A 410 22.38 16.45 6.64
CA HIS A 410 22.58 15.40 5.67
C HIS A 410 23.32 14.19 6.24
N GLY A 411 22.64 13.06 6.33
CA GLY A 411 23.25 11.75 6.35
C GLY A 411 23.50 11.32 4.91
N THR A 412 24.77 11.16 4.56
CA THR A 412 25.22 10.60 3.29
C THR A 412 24.71 9.17 3.14
N TRP A 413 23.94 8.94 2.08
CA TRP A 413 23.53 7.61 1.64
C TRP A 413 24.46 7.17 0.49
N THR A 414 25.31 6.20 0.78
CA THR A 414 26.05 5.42 -0.24
C THR A 414 25.20 4.23 -0.67
#